data_b266dbe7a9ec8210d947ca9121695700
#
_entry.id   b266dbe7a9ec8210d947ca9121695700
#
_cell.length_a   1.000
_cell.length_b   1.000
_cell.length_c   1.000
_cell.angle_alpha   90.00
_cell.angle_beta   90.00
_cell.angle_gamma   90.00
#
_symmetry.space_group_name_H-M   'P 1'
#
loop_
_entity.id
_entity.type
_entity.pdbx_description
1 polymer ?
#
loop_
_entity_poly.entity_id
_entity_poly.type
_entity_poly.pdbx_seq_one_letter_code
_entity_poly.pdbx_strand_id
1 'polypeptide(L)'
;MLNLVTVVGENTHILPHMLKHYENIVDKVYVAVYRQSDNDTILQEIEELGIEPYMVFTENKYNWRRVTEIYNSIKITKPNDWWIVSDDDELQVYPDSVDNIIKHCDKHGYSFVTGGFIDRIGKDGIFPQVGRETDIHKAFPLAGFFRYPMSGACPNKVTLMKGNIEVTSGQHYVDLGNNMTSWGKEHPLRMPA
;
A
#
# COMPACT_ATOMS: atom_id res chain seq x y z
N MET A 1 12.19 6.86 -11.51
CA MET A 1 10.75 6.71 -11.76
C MET A 1 10.08 6.34 -10.43
N LEU A 2 8.86 6.82 -10.18
CA LEU A 2 8.08 6.46 -9.00
C LEU A 2 6.91 5.57 -9.42
N ASN A 3 6.85 4.37 -8.89
CA ASN A 3 5.82 3.38 -9.21
C ASN A 3 4.94 3.12 -7.98
N LEU A 4 3.68 2.76 -8.22
CA LEU A 4 2.77 2.22 -7.21
C LEU A 4 2.53 0.75 -7.51
N VAL A 5 2.54 -0.09 -6.49
CA VAL A 5 2.04 -1.46 -6.57
C VAL A 5 0.98 -1.69 -5.53
N THR A 6 -0.13 -2.29 -5.96
CA THR A 6 -1.22 -2.74 -5.10
C THR A 6 -1.65 -4.15 -5.47
N VAL A 7 -2.15 -4.89 -4.48
CA VAL A 7 -2.78 -6.21 -4.69
C VAL A 7 -4.24 -6.08 -4.31
N VAL A 8 -5.12 -6.34 -5.26
CA VAL A 8 -6.57 -6.25 -5.11
C VAL A 8 -7.14 -7.64 -4.91
N GLY A 9 -7.93 -7.79 -3.87
CA GLY A 9 -8.64 -9.01 -3.52
C GLY A 9 -10.17 -8.84 -3.62
N GLU A 10 -10.86 -9.02 -2.51
CA GLU A 10 -12.33 -9.13 -2.49
C GLU A 10 -13.08 -7.80 -2.68
N ASN A 11 -12.44 -6.65 -2.42
CA ASN A 11 -13.12 -5.35 -2.40
C ASN A 11 -12.59 -4.41 -3.46
N THR A 12 -13.28 -4.35 -4.60
CA THR A 12 -12.92 -3.42 -5.67
C THR A 12 -13.51 -2.02 -5.49
N HIS A 13 -14.40 -1.82 -4.53
CA HIS A 13 -15.13 -0.56 -4.34
C HIS A 13 -14.26 0.62 -3.91
N ILE A 14 -13.21 0.36 -3.13
CA ILE A 14 -12.29 1.39 -2.64
C ILE A 14 -11.18 1.70 -3.66
N LEU A 15 -10.87 0.76 -4.54
CA LEU A 15 -9.79 0.89 -5.53
C LEU A 15 -9.84 2.16 -6.38
N PRO A 16 -11.01 2.63 -6.90
CA PRO A 16 -11.07 3.90 -7.63
C PRO A 16 -10.62 5.10 -6.82
N HIS A 17 -10.91 5.12 -5.52
CA HIS A 17 -10.50 6.20 -4.62
C HIS A 17 -8.99 6.19 -4.39
N MET A 18 -8.42 5.00 -4.22
CA MET A 18 -6.99 4.81 -4.08
C MET A 18 -6.25 5.24 -5.36
N LEU A 19 -6.68 4.79 -6.52
CA LEU A 19 -6.08 5.17 -7.79
C LEU A 19 -6.14 6.69 -8.01
N LYS A 20 -7.28 7.32 -7.71
CA LYS A 20 -7.43 8.76 -7.79
C LYS A 20 -6.51 9.51 -6.82
N HIS A 21 -6.29 8.97 -5.62
CA HIS A 21 -5.37 9.55 -4.63
C HIS A 21 -3.94 9.61 -5.18
N TYR A 22 -3.50 8.55 -5.86
CA TYR A 22 -2.14 8.45 -6.39
C TYR A 22 -1.96 8.98 -7.82
N GLU A 23 -3.03 9.37 -8.52
CA GLU A 23 -3.05 9.76 -9.94
C GLU A 23 -1.97 10.80 -10.30
N ASN A 24 -1.74 11.80 -9.44
CA ASN A 24 -0.77 12.86 -9.67
C ASN A 24 0.52 12.68 -8.84
N ILE A 25 0.71 11.54 -8.21
CA ILE A 25 1.86 11.24 -7.34
C ILE A 25 2.83 10.30 -8.05
N VAL A 26 2.32 9.29 -8.75
CA VAL A 26 3.13 8.22 -9.32
C VAL A 26 3.19 8.26 -10.84
N ASP A 27 4.30 7.79 -11.41
CA ASP A 27 4.47 7.71 -12.86
C ASP A 27 3.75 6.49 -13.45
N LYS A 28 3.61 5.41 -12.67
CA LYS A 28 3.00 4.17 -13.12
C LYS A 28 2.38 3.38 -11.97
N VAL A 29 1.24 2.75 -12.26
CA VAL A 29 0.52 1.86 -11.33
C VAL A 29 0.62 0.42 -11.83
N TYR A 30 0.86 -0.50 -10.88
CA TYR A 30 0.87 -1.94 -11.08
C TYR A 30 -0.21 -2.56 -10.19
N VAL A 31 -1.28 -3.01 -10.80
CA VAL A 31 -2.38 -3.69 -10.10
C VAL A 31 -2.20 -5.19 -10.27
N ALA A 32 -1.98 -5.91 -9.18
CA ALA A 32 -2.04 -7.36 -9.17
C ALA A 32 -3.40 -7.80 -8.61
N VAL A 33 -4.00 -8.80 -9.22
CA VAL A 33 -5.26 -9.38 -8.75
C VAL A 33 -4.98 -10.70 -8.04
N TYR A 34 -5.43 -10.81 -6.80
CA TYR A 34 -5.33 -12.02 -6.01
C TYR A 34 -6.72 -12.53 -5.64
N ARG A 35 -7.14 -13.59 -6.29
CA ARG A 35 -8.50 -14.14 -6.18
C ARG A 35 -8.50 -15.52 -5.56
N GLN A 36 -9.59 -15.87 -4.91
CA GLN A 36 -9.75 -17.16 -4.24
C GLN A 36 -10.46 -18.20 -5.11
N SER A 37 -11.09 -17.78 -6.19
CA SER A 37 -11.82 -18.64 -7.11
C SER A 37 -11.78 -18.07 -8.53
N ASP A 38 -11.82 -18.94 -9.54
CA ASP A 38 -11.99 -18.51 -10.92
C ASP A 38 -13.43 -18.09 -11.26
N ASN A 39 -14.36 -18.28 -10.33
CA ASN A 39 -15.76 -17.94 -10.48
C ASN A 39 -16.16 -16.62 -9.78
N ASP A 40 -15.20 -15.88 -9.23
CA ASP A 40 -15.47 -14.55 -8.66
C ASP A 40 -15.64 -13.50 -9.77
N THR A 41 -16.11 -12.31 -9.38
CA THR A 41 -16.37 -11.18 -10.29
C THR A 41 -15.22 -10.16 -10.33
N ILE A 42 -14.14 -10.37 -9.57
CA ILE A 42 -13.09 -9.37 -9.36
C ILE A 42 -12.46 -8.92 -10.69
N LEU A 43 -12.14 -9.85 -11.57
CA LEU A 43 -11.54 -9.49 -12.88
C LEU A 43 -12.49 -8.65 -13.72
N GLN A 44 -13.77 -9.02 -13.75
CA GLN A 44 -14.78 -8.23 -14.48
C GLN A 44 -14.91 -6.83 -13.88
N GLU A 45 -14.95 -6.71 -12.55
CA GLU A 45 -15.06 -5.43 -11.88
C GLU A 45 -13.85 -4.52 -12.14
N ILE A 46 -12.64 -5.08 -12.18
CA ILE A 46 -11.41 -4.36 -12.50
C ILE A 46 -11.39 -3.93 -13.98
N GLU A 47 -11.83 -4.80 -14.87
CA GLU A 47 -11.96 -4.49 -16.30
C GLU A 47 -12.99 -3.37 -16.55
N GLU A 48 -14.12 -3.36 -15.82
CA GLU A 48 -15.12 -2.28 -15.84
C GLU A 48 -14.57 -0.94 -15.35
N LEU A 49 -13.49 -0.95 -14.53
CA LEU A 49 -12.76 0.25 -14.13
C LEU A 49 -11.75 0.71 -15.19
N GLY A 50 -11.62 -0.01 -16.30
CA GLY A 50 -10.63 0.28 -17.34
C GLY A 50 -9.19 -0.08 -16.94
N ILE A 51 -9.03 -0.96 -15.96
CA ILE A 51 -7.72 -1.38 -15.46
C ILE A 51 -7.35 -2.71 -16.09
N GLU A 52 -6.17 -2.78 -16.69
CA GLU A 52 -5.55 -4.02 -17.10
C GLU A 52 -4.66 -4.55 -15.96
N PRO A 53 -4.97 -5.72 -15.38
CA PRO A 53 -4.15 -6.29 -14.31
C PRO A 53 -2.73 -6.59 -14.81
N TYR A 54 -1.74 -6.20 -14.04
CA TYR A 54 -0.33 -6.56 -14.32
C TYR A 54 -0.08 -8.05 -14.12
N MET A 55 -0.71 -8.64 -13.11
CA MET A 55 -0.65 -10.07 -12.79
C MET A 55 -1.97 -10.52 -12.18
N VAL A 56 -2.31 -11.80 -12.37
CA VAL A 56 -3.48 -12.45 -11.76
C VAL A 56 -3.02 -13.72 -11.07
N PHE A 57 -3.41 -13.90 -9.82
CA PHE A 57 -3.16 -15.10 -9.03
C PHE A 57 -4.46 -15.66 -8.52
N THR A 58 -4.58 -16.99 -8.53
CA THR A 58 -5.72 -17.71 -7.96
C THR A 58 -5.21 -18.73 -6.94
N GLU A 59 -5.66 -18.62 -5.70
CA GLU A 59 -5.39 -19.58 -4.64
C GLU A 59 -6.68 -19.83 -3.83
N ASN A 60 -6.95 -21.07 -3.45
CA ASN A 60 -8.20 -21.46 -2.78
C ASN A 60 -8.41 -20.82 -1.40
N LYS A 61 -7.36 -20.28 -0.80
CA LYS A 61 -7.41 -19.61 0.50
C LYS A 61 -6.52 -18.39 0.49
N TYR A 62 -7.01 -17.32 1.13
CA TYR A 62 -6.22 -16.12 1.33
C TYR A 62 -4.92 -16.42 2.09
N ASN A 63 -3.82 -15.92 1.56
CA ASN A 63 -2.49 -16.08 2.13
C ASN A 63 -1.74 -14.74 2.09
N TRP A 64 -1.71 -14.07 3.23
CA TRP A 64 -1.05 -12.78 3.38
C TRP A 64 0.47 -12.79 3.06
N ARG A 65 1.13 -13.95 3.21
CA ARG A 65 2.54 -14.10 2.80
C ARG A 65 2.65 -14.05 1.28
N ARG A 66 1.69 -14.65 0.59
CA ARG A 66 1.63 -14.62 -0.86
C ARG A 66 1.45 -13.21 -1.40
N VAL A 67 0.61 -12.41 -0.77
CA VAL A 67 0.44 -10.98 -1.11
C VAL A 67 1.77 -10.23 -1.01
N THR A 68 2.52 -10.47 0.07
CA THR A 68 3.86 -9.87 0.25
C THR A 68 4.85 -10.31 -0.82
N GLU A 69 4.87 -11.60 -1.17
CA GLU A 69 5.70 -12.14 -2.26
C GLU A 69 5.35 -11.49 -3.60
N ILE A 70 4.07 -11.25 -3.88
CA ILE A 70 3.61 -10.54 -5.07
C ILE A 70 4.18 -9.12 -5.11
N TYR A 71 4.04 -8.34 -4.03
CA TYR A 71 4.63 -7.02 -3.95
C TYR A 71 6.14 -7.02 -4.24
N ASN A 72 6.89 -7.88 -3.58
CA ASN A 72 8.33 -7.97 -3.73
C ASN A 72 8.73 -8.43 -5.15
N SER A 73 8.00 -9.38 -5.74
CA SER A 73 8.27 -9.88 -7.10
C SER A 73 8.03 -8.83 -8.18
N ILE A 74 7.07 -7.94 -7.99
CA ILE A 74 6.80 -6.85 -8.93
C ILE A 74 7.86 -5.76 -8.78
N LYS A 75 8.17 -5.33 -7.56
CA LYS A 75 9.15 -4.28 -7.30
C LYS A 75 10.55 -4.60 -7.83
N ILE A 76 11.00 -5.84 -7.64
CA ILE A 76 12.34 -6.26 -8.07
C ILE A 76 12.55 -6.19 -9.58
N THR A 77 11.48 -6.13 -10.37
CA THR A 77 11.58 -5.93 -11.83
C THR A 77 12.20 -4.59 -12.20
N LYS A 78 12.16 -3.61 -11.28
CA LYS A 78 12.79 -2.29 -11.40
C LYS A 78 13.50 -1.93 -10.10
N PRO A 79 14.63 -2.55 -9.80
CA PRO A 79 15.31 -2.51 -8.51
C PRO A 79 15.79 -1.11 -8.09
N ASN A 80 16.08 -0.25 -9.06
CA ASN A 80 16.59 1.11 -8.83
C ASN A 80 15.49 2.19 -8.79
N ASP A 81 14.27 1.86 -9.20
CA ASP A 81 13.14 2.77 -9.14
C ASP A 81 12.63 2.89 -7.70
N TRP A 82 11.95 3.98 -7.43
CA TRP A 82 11.20 4.18 -6.20
C TRP A 82 9.79 3.59 -6.33
N TRP A 83 9.30 3.01 -5.25
CA TRP A 83 8.02 2.34 -5.19
C TRP A 83 7.23 2.74 -3.96
N ILE A 84 5.96 3.01 -4.16
CA ILE A 84 4.94 3.00 -3.12
C ILE A 84 4.32 1.60 -3.12
N VAL A 85 4.30 0.95 -1.97
CA VAL A 85 3.53 -0.28 -1.75
C VAL A 85 2.34 0.09 -0.90
N SER A 86 1.15 -0.18 -1.39
CA SER A 86 -0.08 0.20 -0.72
C SER A 86 -1.12 -0.90 -0.87
N ASP A 87 -1.75 -1.28 0.22
CA ASP A 87 -2.96 -2.10 0.15
C ASP A 87 -4.05 -1.28 -0.54
N ASP A 88 -5.04 -1.93 -1.15
CA ASP A 88 -6.03 -1.27 -2.01
C ASP A 88 -6.97 -0.30 -1.28
N ASP A 89 -6.93 -0.29 0.06
CA ASP A 89 -7.68 0.59 0.95
C ASP A 89 -6.80 1.61 1.71
N GLU A 90 -5.51 1.71 1.37
CA GLU A 90 -4.57 2.61 2.03
C GLU A 90 -4.26 3.86 1.19
N LEU A 91 -4.40 5.02 1.82
CA LEU A 91 -4.12 6.33 1.24
C LEU A 91 -2.95 6.98 1.98
N GLN A 92 -1.76 6.84 1.45
CA GLN A 92 -0.56 7.38 2.08
C GLN A 92 -0.46 8.89 1.89
N VAL A 93 -0.25 9.62 2.98
CA VAL A 93 -0.09 11.08 3.00
C VAL A 93 1.34 11.41 3.42
N TYR A 94 1.99 12.23 2.64
CA TYR A 94 3.38 12.64 2.87
C TYR A 94 3.45 14.10 3.33
N PRO A 95 4.41 14.48 4.21
CA PRO A 95 4.54 15.85 4.72
C PRO A 95 5.12 16.83 3.70
N ASP A 96 5.67 16.34 2.60
CA ASP A 96 6.18 17.11 1.46
C ASP A 96 5.87 16.35 0.16
N SER A 97 6.15 16.95 -0.99
CA SER A 97 6.03 16.22 -2.25
C SER A 97 6.92 14.97 -2.24
N VAL A 98 6.42 13.85 -2.79
CA VAL A 98 7.18 12.60 -2.82
C VAL A 98 8.50 12.78 -3.58
N ASP A 99 8.53 13.63 -4.59
CA ASP A 99 9.76 14.00 -5.32
C ASP A 99 10.82 14.64 -4.41
N ASN A 100 10.42 15.52 -3.52
CA ASN A 100 11.35 16.15 -2.57
C ASN A 100 11.88 15.14 -1.57
N ILE A 101 11.01 14.24 -1.11
CA ILE A 101 11.38 13.14 -0.21
C ILE A 101 12.37 12.21 -0.90
N ILE A 102 12.11 11.82 -2.15
CA ILE A 102 13.01 10.99 -2.95
C ILE A 102 14.38 11.66 -3.12
N LYS A 103 14.39 12.94 -3.50
CA LYS A 103 15.65 13.71 -3.63
C LYS A 103 16.42 13.75 -2.32
N HIS A 104 15.73 13.93 -1.20
CA HIS A 104 16.34 13.89 0.12
C HIS A 104 16.93 12.49 0.42
N CYS A 105 16.19 11.43 0.17
CA CYS A 105 16.64 10.06 0.38
C CYS A 105 17.86 9.73 -0.49
N ASP A 106 17.80 10.02 -1.78
CA ASP A 106 18.91 9.78 -2.71
C ASP A 106 20.18 10.56 -2.32
N LYS A 107 20.04 11.81 -1.89
CA LYS A 107 21.16 12.65 -1.42
C LYS A 107 21.84 12.08 -0.17
N HIS A 108 21.08 11.42 0.71
CA HIS A 108 21.60 10.92 1.99
C HIS A 108 21.81 9.41 2.01
N GLY A 109 21.56 8.72 0.90
CA GLY A 109 21.75 7.27 0.79
C GLY A 109 20.66 6.44 1.47
N TYR A 110 19.46 7.01 1.68
CA TYR A 110 18.32 6.28 2.23
C TYR A 110 17.63 5.46 1.13
N SER A 111 17.23 4.25 1.46
CA SER A 111 16.60 3.32 0.51
C SER A 111 15.13 3.08 0.76
N PHE A 112 14.60 3.52 1.90
CA PHE A 112 13.18 3.41 2.25
C PHE A 112 12.75 4.47 3.24
N VAL A 113 11.44 4.68 3.33
CA VAL A 113 10.75 5.61 4.23
C VAL A 113 9.70 4.86 5.02
N THR A 114 9.60 5.15 6.31
CA THR A 114 8.56 4.59 7.18
C THR A 114 7.63 5.67 7.67
N GLY A 115 6.38 5.31 7.87
CA GLY A 115 5.34 6.17 8.42
C GLY A 115 4.56 5.51 9.53
N GLY A 116 3.57 6.23 10.02
CA GLY A 116 2.56 5.71 10.93
C GLY A 116 1.29 5.30 10.17
N PHE A 117 0.51 4.45 10.80
CA PHE A 117 -0.77 3.97 10.31
C PHE A 117 -1.89 4.60 11.13
N ILE A 118 -2.93 5.10 10.47
CA ILE A 118 -4.10 5.69 11.10
C ILE A 118 -5.36 5.11 10.47
N ASP A 119 -6.21 4.52 11.30
CA ASP A 119 -7.53 4.05 10.86
C ASP A 119 -8.48 5.22 10.66
N ARG A 120 -9.33 5.12 9.64
CA ARG A 120 -10.41 6.06 9.39
C ARG A 120 -11.75 5.40 9.68
N ILE A 121 -12.64 6.14 10.37
CA ILE A 121 -13.90 5.61 10.86
C ILE A 121 -15.01 6.58 10.53
N GLY A 122 -16.19 6.04 10.23
CA GLY A 122 -17.40 6.81 10.06
C GLY A 122 -17.86 7.48 11.36
N LYS A 123 -18.73 8.46 11.23
CA LYS A 123 -19.36 9.13 12.37
C LYS A 123 -20.04 8.09 13.27
N ASP A 124 -19.97 8.31 14.58
CA ASP A 124 -20.55 7.43 15.59
C ASP A 124 -20.00 5.99 15.59
N GLY A 125 -18.79 5.80 15.03
CA GLY A 125 -18.12 4.49 15.01
C GLY A 125 -18.67 3.51 13.99
N ILE A 126 -19.47 3.97 13.04
CA ILE A 126 -20.02 3.14 11.96
C ILE A 126 -19.03 3.05 10.78
N PHE A 127 -19.21 2.01 9.96
CA PHE A 127 -18.49 1.84 8.70
C PHE A 127 -19.50 1.96 7.55
N PRO A 128 -19.64 3.17 6.93
CA PRO A 128 -20.53 3.36 5.81
C PRO A 128 -20.10 2.54 4.61
N GLN A 129 -21.05 2.12 3.80
CA GLN A 129 -20.73 1.51 2.52
C GLN A 129 -20.08 2.52 1.59
N VAL A 130 -19.03 2.10 0.89
CA VAL A 130 -18.30 2.90 -0.10
C VAL A 130 -18.74 2.48 -1.49
N GLY A 131 -19.14 3.46 -2.30
CA GLY A 131 -19.34 3.30 -3.73
C GLY A 131 -18.39 4.21 -4.48
N ARG A 132 -18.35 4.10 -5.81
CA ARG A 132 -17.43 4.88 -6.68
C ARG A 132 -17.55 6.40 -6.48
N GLU A 133 -18.76 6.90 -6.20
CA GLU A 133 -19.04 8.34 -6.02
C GLU A 133 -18.98 8.78 -4.54
N THR A 134 -18.63 7.90 -3.64
CA THR A 134 -18.56 8.23 -2.22
C THR A 134 -17.40 9.20 -1.94
N ASP A 135 -17.68 10.32 -1.28
CA ASP A 135 -16.62 11.14 -0.70
C ASP A 135 -16.09 10.45 0.57
N ILE A 136 -15.01 9.68 0.42
CA ILE A 136 -14.46 8.86 1.51
C ILE A 136 -14.00 9.69 2.70
N HIS A 137 -13.57 10.94 2.49
CA HIS A 137 -13.15 11.82 3.59
C HIS A 137 -14.35 12.30 4.41
N LYS A 138 -15.52 12.49 3.78
CA LYS A 138 -16.76 12.80 4.49
C LYS A 138 -17.40 11.55 5.09
N ALA A 139 -17.31 10.41 4.42
CA ALA A 139 -17.83 9.15 4.91
C ALA A 139 -17.09 8.67 6.17
N PHE A 140 -15.77 8.90 6.24
CA PHE A 140 -14.89 8.50 7.35
C PHE A 140 -14.17 9.71 7.97
N PRO A 141 -14.92 10.61 8.68
CA PRO A 141 -14.36 11.85 9.19
C PRO A 141 -13.48 11.69 10.42
N LEU A 142 -13.61 10.59 11.14
CA LEU A 142 -12.82 10.33 12.34
C LEU A 142 -11.54 9.59 11.99
N ALA A 143 -10.45 9.94 12.68
CA ALA A 143 -9.16 9.30 12.52
C ALA A 143 -8.61 8.89 13.88
N GLY A 144 -8.04 7.69 13.96
CA GLY A 144 -7.48 7.16 15.18
C GLY A 144 -6.66 5.92 14.92
N PHE A 145 -5.98 5.44 15.94
CA PHE A 145 -5.22 4.21 15.88
C PHE A 145 -5.85 3.17 16.81
N PHE A 146 -6.38 2.09 16.21
CA PHE A 146 -6.95 0.99 16.95
C PHE A 146 -5.85 0.11 17.50
N ARG A 147 -5.55 0.29 18.78
CA ARG A 147 -4.52 -0.46 19.48
C ARG A 147 -5.14 -1.38 20.54
N TYR A 148 -4.29 -2.24 21.09
CA TYR A 148 -4.67 -3.10 22.21
C TYR A 148 -5.53 -2.34 23.28
N PRO A 149 -6.63 -2.92 23.74
CA PRO A 149 -7.06 -4.31 23.52
C PRO A 149 -7.86 -4.56 22.24
N MET A 150 -8.17 -3.56 21.44
CA MET A 150 -9.03 -3.70 20.27
C MET A 150 -8.31 -4.37 19.10
N SER A 151 -7.02 -4.09 18.93
CA SER A 151 -6.22 -4.63 17.84
C SER A 151 -4.77 -4.84 18.28
N GLY A 152 -4.13 -5.89 17.79
CA GLY A 152 -2.69 -6.12 17.89
C GLY A 152 -1.90 -5.50 16.74
N ALA A 153 -2.53 -4.62 15.94
CA ALA A 153 -1.94 -4.05 14.73
C ALA A 153 -0.63 -3.30 15.03
N CYS A 154 0.32 -3.46 14.13
CA CYS A 154 1.57 -2.71 14.16
C CYS A 154 1.34 -1.29 13.62
N PRO A 155 1.75 -0.25 14.35
CA PRO A 155 1.55 1.14 13.89
C PRO A 155 2.50 1.57 12.77
N ASN A 156 3.53 0.79 12.50
CA ASN A 156 4.53 1.15 11.50
C ASN A 156 4.11 0.67 10.10
N LYS A 157 4.43 1.47 9.08
CA LYS A 157 4.26 1.12 7.68
C LYS A 157 5.48 1.58 6.90
N VAL A 158 6.03 0.73 6.04
CA VAL A 158 7.04 1.14 5.06
C VAL A 158 6.29 1.65 3.84
N THR A 159 6.40 2.94 3.60
CA THR A 159 5.51 3.65 2.66
C THR A 159 6.15 3.91 1.29
N LEU A 160 7.48 4.10 1.26
CA LEU A 160 8.24 4.40 0.06
C LEU A 160 9.58 3.68 0.11
N MET A 161 10.01 3.04 -0.99
CA MET A 161 11.24 2.24 -0.99
C MET A 161 11.82 2.06 -2.39
N LYS A 162 13.10 1.71 -2.46
CA LYS A 162 13.71 1.21 -3.70
C LYS A 162 13.18 -0.19 -4.03
N GLY A 163 13.14 -0.54 -5.32
CA GLY A 163 12.58 -1.82 -5.76
C GLY A 163 13.33 -3.06 -5.29
N ASN A 164 14.61 -2.92 -4.95
CA ASN A 164 15.43 -3.99 -4.38
C ASN A 164 15.25 -4.18 -2.86
N ILE A 165 14.46 -3.34 -2.20
CA ILE A 165 14.15 -3.49 -0.77
C ILE A 165 12.95 -4.40 -0.62
N GLU A 166 13.12 -5.52 0.06
CA GLU A 166 12.03 -6.42 0.39
C GLU A 166 11.26 -5.94 1.62
N VAL A 167 9.94 -6.03 1.58
CA VAL A 167 9.08 -5.76 2.73
C VAL A 167 8.59 -7.06 3.34
N THR A 168 8.34 -7.01 4.64
CA THR A 168 7.67 -8.09 5.36
C THR A 168 6.16 -7.99 5.19
N SER A 169 5.45 -8.98 5.69
CA SER A 169 3.99 -9.01 5.63
C SER A 169 3.35 -7.81 6.31
N GLY A 170 2.33 -7.25 5.64
CA GLY A 170 1.69 -6.01 6.04
C GLY A 170 2.57 -4.77 5.84
N GLN A 171 3.72 -4.89 5.18
CA GLN A 171 4.71 -3.82 4.93
C GLN A 171 5.16 -3.08 6.22
N HIS A 172 5.13 -3.76 7.36
CA HIS A 172 5.50 -3.14 8.63
C HIS A 172 7.01 -2.92 8.80
N TYR A 173 7.81 -3.76 8.13
CA TYR A 173 9.26 -3.74 8.20
C TYR A 173 9.87 -3.99 6.82
N VAL A 174 11.14 -3.66 6.68
CA VAL A 174 11.97 -4.15 5.57
C VAL A 174 12.74 -5.39 6.01
N ASP A 175 12.97 -6.30 5.08
CA ASP A 175 13.84 -7.45 5.26
C ASP A 175 15.21 -7.16 4.63
N LEU A 176 16.23 -7.04 5.45
CA LEU A 176 17.62 -6.83 5.04
C LEU A 176 18.43 -8.13 5.09
N GLY A 177 17.76 -9.27 4.96
CA GLY A 177 18.36 -10.60 4.93
C GLY A 177 18.60 -11.21 6.29
N ASN A 178 19.24 -10.51 7.23
CA ASN A 178 19.50 -11.01 8.58
C ASN A 178 18.68 -10.30 9.67
N ASN A 179 18.07 -9.16 9.35
CA ASN A 179 17.34 -8.33 10.30
C ASN A 179 16.12 -7.71 9.65
N MET A 180 14.97 -7.92 10.23
CA MET A 180 13.78 -7.13 9.93
C MET A 180 13.89 -5.80 10.66
N THR A 181 13.72 -4.69 9.93
CA THR A 181 13.77 -3.37 10.56
C THR A 181 12.86 -2.36 9.86
N SER A 182 12.21 -1.53 10.64
CA SER A 182 11.60 -0.27 10.18
C SER A 182 12.48 0.94 10.53
N TRP A 183 13.61 0.73 11.21
CA TRP A 183 14.52 1.76 11.68
C TRP A 183 15.87 1.18 12.10
N GLY A 184 16.57 0.64 11.19
CA GLY A 184 17.91 0.19 11.48
C GLY A 184 18.92 1.32 11.54
N LYS A 185 20.16 0.96 11.84
CA LYS A 185 21.34 1.83 11.71
C LYS A 185 21.52 2.39 10.30
N GLU A 186 20.78 1.88 9.34
CA GLU A 186 20.87 2.17 7.93
C GLU A 186 19.80 3.17 7.47
N HIS A 187 19.21 3.89 8.42
CA HIS A 187 18.51 5.15 8.18
C HIS A 187 17.17 5.07 7.46
N PRO A 188 16.13 4.49 8.04
CA PRO A 188 14.79 4.83 7.59
C PRO A 188 14.55 6.31 7.87
N LEU A 189 14.15 7.05 6.85
CA LEU A 189 13.57 8.36 7.06
C LEU A 189 12.20 8.14 7.70
N ARG A 190 12.10 8.42 8.99
CA ARG A 190 10.85 8.32 9.71
C ARG A 190 10.03 9.57 9.49
N MET A 191 8.89 9.41 8.86
CA MET A 191 7.93 10.48 8.68
C MET A 191 6.93 10.47 9.83
N PRO A 192 6.63 11.60 10.45
CA PRO A 192 5.48 11.68 11.34
C PRO A 192 4.20 11.37 10.58
N ALA A 193 3.30 10.63 11.21
CA ALA A 193 1.99 10.32 10.68
C ALA A 193 1.13 11.58 10.54
#